data_f37b888dea899acfaee258265314b1a5
#
_entry.id   f37b888dea899acfaee258265314b1a5
#
_cell.length_a   1.000
_cell.length_b   1.000
_cell.length_c   1.000
_cell.angle_alpha   90.00
_cell.angle_beta   90.00
_cell.angle_gamma   90.00
#
_symmetry.space_group_name_H-M   'P 1'
#
loop_
_entity.id
_entity.type
_entity.pdbx_description
1 polymer ?
#
loop_
_entity_poly.entity_id
_entity_poly.type
_entity_poly.pdbx_seq_one_letter_code
_entity_poly.pdbx_strand_id
1 'polypeptide(L)'
;MWIANLGNRHIAFKEKLWYKTVASEIAKDIIAESTGLRVGMTYCDPAMAVHTGADIKTIKDTFEDNGVPMDCSVNNRIYYAQAIHAALAEEVSPGVPRLQILSSGCPYLIRTLPLMKFDLRPGRELAMADHKHDHACVTLSYYLISHASDERKSFTQHHLPRWMRPNFKKRY
;
A
#
# COMPACT_ATOMS: atom_id res chain seq x y z
N MET A 1 -7.59 1.56 -3.19
CA MET A 1 -7.98 1.40 -1.77
C MET A 1 -7.58 2.65 -1.00
N TRP A 2 -8.44 3.14 -0.10
CA TRP A 2 -8.18 4.28 0.77
C TRP A 2 -8.08 3.79 2.21
N ILE A 3 -7.01 4.19 2.89
CA ILE A 3 -6.70 3.77 4.26
C ILE A 3 -6.47 5.03 5.10
N ALA A 4 -7.26 5.20 6.14
CA ALA A 4 -7.05 6.25 7.13
C ALA A 4 -5.97 5.80 8.11
N ASN A 5 -4.96 6.67 8.29
CA ASN A 5 -3.94 6.51 9.30
C ASN A 5 -4.27 7.40 10.49
N LEU A 6 -4.53 6.79 11.63
CA LEU A 6 -4.85 7.45 12.89
C LEU A 6 -3.73 7.20 13.92
N GLY A 7 -2.49 7.37 13.51
CA GLY A 7 -1.31 7.08 14.31
C GLY A 7 -1.04 5.57 14.38
N ASN A 8 -1.34 4.94 15.50
CA ASN A 8 -1.15 3.50 15.67
C ASN A 8 -2.30 2.63 15.09
N ARG A 9 -3.35 3.26 14.53
CA ARG A 9 -4.51 2.59 13.93
C ARG A 9 -4.61 2.85 12.45
N HIS A 10 -4.93 1.81 11.67
CA HIS A 10 -5.15 1.87 10.23
C HIS A 10 -6.56 1.38 9.92
N ILE A 11 -7.33 2.17 9.16
CA ILE A 11 -8.69 1.80 8.79
C ILE A 11 -8.80 1.81 7.27
N ALA A 12 -8.93 0.62 6.66
CA ALA A 12 -9.31 0.50 5.26
C ALA A 12 -10.81 0.84 5.16
N PHE A 13 -11.15 2.00 4.60
CA PHE A 13 -12.52 2.51 4.64
C PHE A 13 -13.19 2.61 3.28
N LYS A 14 -12.42 2.49 2.19
CA LYS A 14 -12.94 2.56 0.83
C LYS A 14 -12.07 1.78 -0.14
N GLU A 15 -12.70 1.04 -1.03
CA GLU A 15 -12.02 0.40 -2.16
C GLU A 15 -12.75 0.71 -3.46
N LYS A 16 -12.01 0.66 -4.56
CA LYS A 16 -12.54 0.74 -5.90
C LYS A 16 -11.72 -0.16 -6.82
N LEU A 17 -12.39 -0.86 -7.69
CA LEU A 17 -11.78 -1.73 -8.67
C LEU A 17 -12.07 -1.15 -10.07
N TRP A 18 -11.05 -1.10 -10.89
CA TRP A 18 -11.16 -0.71 -12.29
C TRP A 18 -10.90 -1.92 -13.17
N TYR A 19 -11.66 -2.03 -14.23
CA TYR A 19 -11.52 -3.12 -15.19
C TYR A 19 -11.36 -2.55 -16.60
N LYS A 20 -10.26 -2.90 -17.29
CA LYS A 20 -9.94 -2.43 -18.64
C LYS A 20 -9.98 -0.90 -18.78
N THR A 21 -9.56 -0.18 -17.75
CA THR A 21 -9.55 1.27 -17.70
C THR A 21 -8.11 1.76 -17.86
N VAL A 22 -7.90 2.82 -18.64
CA VAL A 22 -6.55 3.39 -18.84
C VAL A 22 -6.08 4.16 -17.62
N ALA A 23 -4.76 4.21 -17.42
CA ALA A 23 -4.14 4.79 -16.23
C ALA A 23 -4.53 6.26 -15.98
N SER A 24 -4.65 7.07 -17.03
CA SER A 24 -5.05 8.47 -16.92
C SER A 24 -6.49 8.68 -16.42
N GLU A 25 -7.42 7.79 -16.80
CA GLU A 25 -8.80 7.81 -16.30
C GLU A 25 -8.86 7.35 -14.85
N ILE A 26 -8.09 6.32 -14.50
CA ILE A 26 -7.97 5.85 -13.10
C ILE A 26 -7.42 6.98 -12.22
N ALA A 27 -6.41 7.72 -12.68
CA ALA A 27 -5.84 8.83 -11.92
C ALA A 27 -6.87 9.94 -11.65
N LYS A 28 -7.62 10.35 -12.67
CA LYS A 28 -8.71 11.34 -12.53
C LYS A 28 -9.78 10.86 -11.54
N ASP A 29 -10.11 9.60 -11.61
CA ASP A 29 -11.11 8.98 -10.74
C ASP A 29 -10.63 8.92 -9.29
N ILE A 30 -9.35 8.60 -9.05
CA ILE A 30 -8.73 8.65 -7.72
C ILE A 30 -8.82 10.07 -7.14
N ILE A 31 -8.54 11.10 -7.93
CA ILE A 31 -8.65 12.49 -7.47
C ILE A 31 -10.10 12.82 -7.08
N ALA A 32 -11.05 12.48 -7.96
CA ALA A 32 -12.46 12.72 -7.70
C ALA A 32 -12.95 12.02 -6.42
N GLU A 33 -12.58 10.75 -6.25
CA GLU A 33 -12.94 9.93 -5.09
C GLU A 33 -12.22 10.34 -3.79
N SER A 34 -11.15 11.12 -3.91
CA SER A 34 -10.37 11.66 -2.80
C SER A 34 -10.75 13.10 -2.45
N THR A 35 -11.74 13.69 -3.14
CA THR A 35 -12.20 15.06 -2.87
C THR A 35 -12.64 15.21 -1.41
N GLY A 36 -12.13 16.23 -0.73
CA GLY A 36 -12.38 16.46 0.69
C GLY A 36 -11.53 15.62 1.65
N LEU A 37 -10.71 14.71 1.16
CA LEU A 37 -9.77 13.93 1.97
C LEU A 37 -8.38 14.57 1.97
N ARG A 38 -7.70 14.51 3.11
CA ARG A 38 -6.28 14.84 3.19
C ARG A 38 -5.47 13.60 2.83
N VAL A 39 -5.05 13.48 1.57
CA VAL A 39 -4.20 12.39 1.10
C VAL A 39 -2.75 12.68 1.49
N GLY A 40 -2.13 11.76 2.23
CA GLY A 40 -0.72 11.86 2.63
C GLY A 40 0.21 11.26 1.59
N MET A 41 0.05 9.97 1.30
CA MET A 41 0.89 9.23 0.36
C MET A 41 0.06 8.20 -0.42
N THR A 42 0.41 7.99 -1.67
CA THR A 42 -0.15 6.92 -2.51
C THR A 42 0.94 5.89 -2.80
N TYR A 43 0.69 4.65 -2.44
CA TYR A 43 1.63 3.55 -2.72
C TYR A 43 1.16 2.75 -3.94
N CYS A 44 2.12 2.32 -4.76
CA CYS A 44 1.85 1.53 -5.95
C CYS A 44 2.73 0.28 -6.05
N ASP A 45 2.35 -0.61 -6.96
CA ASP A 45 3.18 -1.76 -7.33
C ASP A 45 4.48 -1.25 -7.99
N PRO A 46 5.66 -1.75 -7.59
CA PRO A 46 6.92 -1.43 -8.24
C PRO A 46 6.93 -1.69 -9.76
N ALA A 47 6.14 -2.65 -10.24
CA ALA A 47 6.00 -2.90 -11.67
C ALA A 47 5.44 -1.70 -12.45
N MET A 48 4.72 -0.79 -11.79
CA MET A 48 4.21 0.43 -12.41
C MET A 48 5.32 1.43 -12.78
N ALA A 49 6.50 1.33 -12.18
CA ALA A 49 7.67 2.15 -12.48
C ALA A 49 8.59 1.52 -13.53
N VAL A 50 8.24 0.37 -14.08
CA VAL A 50 9.05 -0.31 -15.11
C VAL A 50 8.57 0.10 -16.49
N HIS A 51 9.52 0.47 -17.38
CA HIS A 51 9.22 0.72 -18.78
C HIS A 51 8.78 -0.58 -19.48
N THR A 52 7.69 -0.53 -20.21
CA THR A 52 7.18 -1.66 -20.99
C THR A 52 7.33 -1.37 -22.48
N GLY A 53 8.27 -2.07 -23.13
CA GLY A 53 8.47 -1.95 -24.56
C GLY A 53 9.03 -0.58 -25.02
N ALA A 54 8.43 0.00 -26.04
CA ALA A 54 8.85 1.27 -26.64
C ALA A 54 8.28 2.52 -25.92
N ASP A 55 7.52 2.35 -24.88
CA ASP A 55 6.89 3.46 -24.17
C ASP A 55 7.96 4.26 -23.42
N ILE A 56 7.96 5.59 -23.68
CA ILE A 56 8.87 6.53 -23.03
C ILE A 56 8.45 6.77 -21.57
N LYS A 57 7.15 6.63 -21.26
CA LYS A 57 6.57 6.85 -19.94
C LYS A 57 6.15 5.54 -19.28
N THR A 58 6.40 5.43 -17.99
CA THR A 58 5.89 4.35 -17.17
C THR A 58 4.41 4.58 -16.81
N ILE A 59 3.75 3.55 -16.30
CA ILE A 59 2.39 3.70 -15.73
C ILE A 59 2.43 4.70 -14.58
N LYS A 60 3.45 4.64 -13.73
CA LYS A 60 3.67 5.58 -12.62
C LYS A 60 3.75 7.02 -13.11
N ASP A 61 4.55 7.29 -14.15
CA ASP A 61 4.66 8.63 -14.73
C ASP A 61 3.30 9.16 -15.22
N THR A 62 2.47 8.27 -15.79
CA THR A 62 1.12 8.64 -16.22
C THR A 62 0.24 9.09 -15.05
N PHE A 63 0.32 8.42 -13.89
CA PHE A 63 -0.40 8.83 -12.69
C PHE A 63 0.11 10.17 -12.15
N GLU A 64 1.42 10.35 -12.08
CA GLU A 64 2.06 11.58 -11.60
C GLU A 64 1.73 12.78 -12.49
N ASP A 65 1.77 12.62 -13.81
CA ASP A 65 1.36 13.64 -14.79
C ASP A 65 -0.12 14.05 -14.66
N ASN A 66 -0.96 13.14 -14.17
CA ASN A 66 -2.38 13.41 -13.89
C ASN A 66 -2.64 13.83 -12.43
N GLY A 67 -1.60 14.18 -11.67
CA GLY A 67 -1.73 14.76 -10.33
C GLY A 67 -1.89 13.75 -9.19
N VAL A 68 -1.57 12.47 -9.42
CA VAL A 68 -1.53 11.43 -8.39
C VAL A 68 -0.08 11.01 -8.15
N PRO A 69 0.65 11.66 -7.22
CA PRO A 69 2.01 11.26 -6.88
C PRO A 69 2.01 9.86 -6.26
N MET A 70 2.94 9.01 -6.70
CA MET A 70 3.03 7.64 -6.26
C MET A 70 4.43 7.29 -5.75
N ASP A 71 4.47 6.56 -4.64
CA ASP A 71 5.68 5.90 -4.16
C ASP A 71 5.58 4.39 -4.37
N CYS A 72 6.67 3.80 -4.89
CA CYS A 72 6.70 2.37 -5.13
C CYS A 72 6.93 1.61 -3.82
N SER A 73 6.04 0.70 -3.52
CA SER A 73 6.21 -0.22 -2.40
C SER A 73 7.32 -1.24 -2.66
N VAL A 74 7.76 -1.90 -1.61
CA VAL A 74 8.71 -3.02 -1.72
C VAL A 74 7.97 -4.27 -2.20
N ASN A 75 8.41 -4.86 -3.32
CA ASN A 75 7.82 -6.12 -3.81
C ASN A 75 8.45 -7.31 -3.07
N ASN A 76 7.92 -7.62 -1.89
CA ASN A 76 8.33 -8.81 -1.15
C ASN A 76 7.10 -9.60 -0.69
N ARG A 77 6.72 -10.60 -1.47
CA ARG A 77 5.51 -11.42 -1.23
C ARG A 77 5.53 -12.17 0.09
N ILE A 78 6.71 -12.49 0.62
CA ILE A 78 6.85 -13.13 1.94
C ILE A 78 6.31 -12.23 3.04
N TYR A 79 6.60 -10.93 2.96
CA TYR A 79 6.17 -9.98 3.98
C TYR A 79 4.70 -9.56 3.85
N TYR A 80 4.05 -9.79 2.71
CA TYR A 80 2.65 -9.38 2.51
C TYR A 80 1.71 -10.02 3.51
N ALA A 81 1.74 -11.34 3.59
CA ALA A 81 0.89 -12.06 4.53
C ALA A 81 1.28 -11.75 5.98
N GLN A 82 2.57 -11.71 6.28
CA GLN A 82 3.05 -11.38 7.62
C GLN A 82 2.61 -9.99 8.07
N ALA A 83 2.69 -8.97 7.19
CA ALA A 83 2.26 -7.61 7.50
C ALA A 83 0.76 -7.53 7.80
N ILE A 84 -0.08 -8.22 7.02
CA ILE A 84 -1.52 -8.27 7.25
C ILE A 84 -1.83 -9.01 8.57
N HIS A 85 -1.24 -10.19 8.78
CA HIS A 85 -1.44 -10.95 10.01
C HIS A 85 -1.00 -10.17 11.25
N ALA A 86 0.17 -9.54 11.21
CA ALA A 86 0.66 -8.73 12.30
C ALA A 86 -0.29 -7.56 12.60
N ALA A 87 -0.76 -6.85 11.58
CA ALA A 87 -1.64 -5.71 11.75
C ALA A 87 -3.05 -6.09 12.24
N LEU A 88 -3.53 -7.30 11.93
CA LEU A 88 -4.81 -7.83 12.43
C LEU A 88 -4.70 -8.41 13.85
N ALA A 89 -3.54 -8.97 14.21
CA ALA A 89 -3.31 -9.58 15.51
C ALA A 89 -2.87 -8.58 16.58
N GLU A 90 -2.20 -7.49 16.19
CA GLU A 90 -1.74 -6.45 17.10
C GLU A 90 -2.91 -5.60 17.58
N GLU A 91 -3.12 -5.55 18.88
CA GLU A 91 -4.12 -4.70 19.50
C GLU A 91 -3.52 -3.36 19.94
N VAL A 92 -4.18 -2.28 19.56
CA VAL A 92 -3.81 -0.91 20.00
C VAL A 92 -4.49 -0.54 21.33
N SER A 93 -5.55 -1.25 21.67
CA SER A 93 -6.23 -1.27 22.96
C SER A 93 -7.02 -2.59 23.07
N PRO A 94 -7.43 -3.01 24.26
CA PRO A 94 -8.16 -4.27 24.45
C PRO A 94 -9.32 -4.45 23.46
N GLY A 95 -9.26 -5.50 22.64
CA GLY A 95 -10.27 -5.83 21.63
C GLY A 95 -10.27 -4.93 20.37
N VAL A 96 -9.31 -4.02 20.22
CA VAL A 96 -9.21 -3.13 19.05
C VAL A 96 -7.95 -3.45 18.25
N PRO A 97 -8.07 -4.16 17.12
CA PRO A 97 -6.92 -4.46 16.27
C PRO A 97 -6.34 -3.19 15.62
N ARG A 98 -5.04 -3.22 15.36
CA ARG A 98 -4.33 -2.15 14.68
C ARG A 98 -4.89 -1.90 13.27
N LEU A 99 -5.24 -2.95 12.54
CA LEU A 99 -5.90 -2.86 11.25
C LEU A 99 -7.39 -3.16 11.38
N GLN A 100 -8.20 -2.24 10.92
CA GLN A 100 -9.64 -2.37 10.80
C GLN A 100 -10.08 -2.24 9.35
N ILE A 101 -11.13 -2.96 8.96
CA ILE A 101 -11.67 -2.93 7.60
C ILE A 101 -13.16 -2.61 7.69
N LEU A 102 -13.56 -1.49 7.07
CA LEU A 102 -14.95 -1.08 7.04
C LEU A 102 -15.73 -1.92 6.02
N SER A 103 -16.68 -2.71 6.49
CA SER A 103 -17.42 -3.66 5.66
C SER A 103 -18.20 -3.01 4.52
N SER A 104 -18.80 -1.85 4.78
CA SER A 104 -19.54 -1.10 3.76
C SER A 104 -18.64 -0.48 2.69
N GLY A 105 -17.37 -0.22 3.02
CA GLY A 105 -16.43 0.43 2.11
C GLY A 105 -15.46 -0.50 1.40
N CYS A 106 -15.24 -1.71 1.95
CA CYS A 106 -14.25 -2.68 1.43
C CYS A 106 -14.83 -4.10 1.28
N PRO A 107 -15.96 -4.27 0.56
CA PRO A 107 -16.63 -5.57 0.45
C PRO A 107 -15.81 -6.62 -0.31
N TYR A 108 -15.02 -6.19 -1.31
CA TYR A 108 -14.15 -7.09 -2.07
C TYR A 108 -12.99 -7.60 -1.22
N LEU A 109 -12.31 -6.70 -0.48
CA LEU A 109 -11.24 -7.07 0.44
C LEU A 109 -11.74 -8.08 1.49
N ILE A 110 -12.89 -7.80 2.13
CA ILE A 110 -13.48 -8.70 3.15
C ILE A 110 -13.79 -10.07 2.56
N ARG A 111 -14.32 -10.12 1.35
CA ARG A 111 -14.62 -11.38 0.69
C ARG A 111 -13.38 -12.16 0.29
N THR A 112 -12.32 -11.49 -0.15
CA THR A 112 -11.13 -12.15 -0.71
C THR A 112 -10.07 -12.47 0.31
N LEU A 113 -9.95 -11.67 1.37
CA LEU A 113 -8.92 -11.87 2.40
C LEU A 113 -8.96 -13.27 3.05
N PRO A 114 -10.12 -13.86 3.42
CA PRO A 114 -10.18 -15.22 3.96
C PRO A 114 -9.87 -16.33 2.93
N LEU A 115 -9.91 -16.00 1.63
CA LEU A 115 -9.61 -16.96 0.55
C LEU A 115 -8.12 -17.06 0.25
N MET A 116 -7.30 -16.18 0.84
CA MET A 116 -5.86 -16.18 0.64
C MET A 116 -5.24 -17.46 1.22
N LYS A 117 -4.56 -18.21 0.38
CA LYS A 117 -3.88 -19.44 0.74
C LYS A 117 -2.39 -19.31 0.52
N PHE A 118 -1.63 -19.87 1.44
CA PHE A 118 -0.19 -19.99 1.26
C PHE A 118 0.12 -21.06 0.20
N ASP A 119 1.09 -20.77 -0.66
CA ASP A 119 1.64 -21.77 -1.56
C ASP A 119 2.65 -22.61 -0.79
N LEU A 120 2.30 -23.86 -0.52
CA LEU A 120 3.14 -24.80 0.24
C LEU A 120 4.25 -25.43 -0.60
N ARG A 121 4.43 -25.02 -1.85
CA ARG A 121 5.52 -25.52 -2.70
C ARG A 121 6.87 -25.04 -2.16
N PRO A 122 7.91 -25.91 -2.14
CA PRO A 122 9.25 -25.51 -1.71
C PRO A 122 9.75 -24.25 -2.43
N GLY A 123 10.26 -23.27 -1.70
CA GLY A 123 10.70 -21.98 -2.24
C GLY A 123 9.58 -20.97 -2.55
N ARG A 124 8.33 -21.33 -2.23
CA ARG A 124 7.14 -20.45 -2.40
C ARG A 124 6.27 -20.38 -1.15
N GLU A 125 6.81 -20.75 -0.02
CA GLU A 125 6.10 -21.01 1.24
C GLU A 125 5.15 -19.88 1.67
N LEU A 126 5.27 -18.70 1.07
CA LEU A 126 4.46 -17.54 1.39
C LEU A 126 3.90 -16.81 0.15
N ALA A 127 3.91 -17.46 -1.02
CA ALA A 127 3.24 -16.92 -2.19
C ALA A 127 1.73 -17.17 -2.06
N MET A 128 0.93 -16.15 -2.28
CA MET A 128 -0.52 -16.31 -2.38
C MET A 128 -0.83 -17.25 -3.57
N ALA A 129 -1.44 -18.40 -3.30
CA ALA A 129 -1.61 -19.47 -4.29
C ALA A 129 -2.61 -19.11 -5.41
N ASP A 130 -3.44 -18.10 -5.23
CA ASP A 130 -4.46 -17.69 -6.18
C ASP A 130 -4.29 -16.22 -6.58
N HIS A 131 -3.77 -16.00 -7.80
CA HIS A 131 -3.64 -14.66 -8.37
C HIS A 131 -4.97 -14.01 -8.81
N LYS A 132 -6.08 -14.73 -8.75
CA LYS A 132 -7.37 -14.19 -9.21
C LYS A 132 -8.01 -13.25 -8.19
N HIS A 133 -7.67 -13.39 -6.92
CA HIS A 133 -8.33 -12.70 -5.82
C HIS A 133 -7.36 -11.94 -4.91
N ASP A 134 -6.08 -11.87 -5.27
CA ASP A 134 -5.04 -11.30 -4.41
C ASP A 134 -4.92 -9.76 -4.49
N HIS A 135 -5.47 -9.12 -5.51
CA HIS A 135 -5.25 -7.70 -5.78
C HIS A 135 -5.54 -6.77 -4.59
N ALA A 136 -6.67 -6.97 -3.89
CA ALA A 136 -7.00 -6.12 -2.75
C ALA A 136 -6.05 -6.37 -1.57
N CYS A 137 -5.70 -7.64 -1.33
CA CYS A 137 -4.77 -8.03 -0.27
C CYS A 137 -3.35 -7.53 -0.54
N VAL A 138 -2.88 -7.64 -1.78
CA VAL A 138 -1.59 -7.11 -2.21
C VAL A 138 -1.56 -5.58 -2.08
N THR A 139 -2.61 -4.89 -2.48
CA THR A 139 -2.72 -3.43 -2.33
C THR A 139 -2.66 -3.00 -0.86
N LEU A 140 -3.36 -3.71 0.02
CA LEU A 140 -3.30 -3.49 1.47
C LEU A 140 -1.87 -3.71 2.01
N SER A 141 -1.20 -4.75 1.53
CA SER A 141 0.16 -5.09 1.93
C SER A 141 1.17 -4.02 1.54
N TYR A 142 1.04 -3.43 0.34
CA TYR A 142 1.90 -2.32 -0.09
C TYR A 142 1.85 -1.16 0.90
N TYR A 143 0.65 -0.80 1.35
CA TYR A 143 0.50 0.23 2.37
C TYR A 143 1.17 -0.18 3.69
N LEU A 144 0.85 -1.35 4.23
CA LEU A 144 1.34 -1.77 5.54
C LEU A 144 2.87 -1.87 5.60
N ILE A 145 3.50 -2.41 4.53
CA ILE A 145 4.96 -2.56 4.47
C ILE A 145 5.64 -1.20 4.32
N SER A 146 5.15 -0.35 3.43
CA SER A 146 5.74 0.95 3.16
C SER A 146 5.58 1.87 4.37
N HIS A 147 4.40 1.89 4.98
CA HIS A 147 4.13 2.69 6.16
C HIS A 147 5.00 2.27 7.36
N ALA A 148 5.14 0.96 7.62
CA ALA A 148 6.02 0.47 8.69
C ALA A 148 7.50 0.81 8.45
N SER A 149 7.93 0.93 7.19
CA SER A 149 9.28 1.37 6.82
C SER A 149 9.48 2.85 7.09
N ASP A 150 8.47 3.68 6.81
CA ASP A 150 8.52 5.12 7.02
C ASP A 150 8.46 5.48 8.51
N GLU A 151 7.66 4.78 9.29
CA GLU A 151 7.65 4.93 10.76
C GLU A 151 9.02 4.62 11.36
N ARG A 152 9.70 3.55 10.92
CA ARG A 152 11.06 3.22 11.38
C ARG A 152 12.08 4.29 11.00
N LYS A 153 12.01 4.83 9.79
CA LYS A 153 12.89 5.93 9.35
C LYS A 153 12.66 7.19 10.21
N SER A 154 11.40 7.54 10.46
CA SER A 154 11.03 8.67 11.30
C SER A 154 11.54 8.49 12.74
N PHE A 155 11.32 7.30 13.32
CA PHE A 155 11.80 6.99 14.68
C PHE A 155 13.32 7.09 14.79
N THR A 156 14.06 6.54 13.83
CA THR A 156 15.52 6.58 13.80
C THR A 156 16.05 7.99 13.67
N GLN A 157 15.41 8.85 12.87
CA GLN A 157 15.82 10.25 12.69
C GLN A 157 15.56 11.11 13.93
N HIS A 158 14.46 10.87 14.65
CA HIS A 158 14.13 11.65 15.84
C HIS A 158 14.99 11.30 17.07
N HIS A 159 15.46 10.06 17.17
CA HIS A 159 16.28 9.60 18.28
C HIS A 159 17.79 9.75 18.07
N LEU A 160 18.24 10.06 16.85
CA LEU A 160 19.63 10.39 16.62
C LEU A 160 19.96 11.78 17.17
N PRO A 161 21.06 11.94 17.94
CA PRO A 161 21.58 13.25 18.30
C PRO A 161 21.77 14.12 17.05
N ARG A 162 21.55 15.43 17.20
CA ARG A 162 21.56 16.38 16.06
C ARG A 162 22.81 16.28 15.17
N TRP A 163 23.95 15.92 15.73
CA TRP A 163 25.22 15.76 15.04
C TRP A 163 25.34 14.46 14.23
N MET A 164 24.49 13.44 14.50
CA MET A 164 24.40 12.18 13.74
C MET A 164 23.36 12.21 12.62
N ARG A 165 22.56 13.27 12.49
CA ARG A 165 21.55 13.36 11.44
C ARG A 165 22.23 13.59 10.10
N PRO A 166 21.98 12.75 9.09
CA PRO A 166 22.56 12.97 7.77
C PRO A 166 22.11 14.33 7.22
N ASN A 167 23.08 15.18 6.91
CA ASN A 167 22.83 16.44 6.22
C ASN A 167 22.44 16.13 4.79
N PHE A 168 21.16 16.02 4.49
CA PHE A 168 20.66 16.07 3.13
C PHE A 168 20.83 17.50 2.59
N LYS A 169 22.03 17.83 2.13
CA LYS A 169 22.20 18.98 1.25
C LYS A 169 21.40 18.66 -0.02
N LYS A 170 20.33 19.43 -0.26
CA LYS A 170 19.65 19.47 -1.55
C LYS A 170 20.73 19.72 -2.61
N ARG A 171 21.00 18.73 -3.46
CA ARG A 171 21.70 18.97 -4.71
C ARG A 171 20.65 19.53 -5.67
N TYR A 172 20.80 20.79 -5.98
CA TYR A 172 20.11 21.46 -7.08
C TYR A 172 20.63 20.89 -8.40
#